data_c35c6b3828d03ff36a62d31e2411bf7a
#
_entry.id   c35c6b3828d03ff36a62d31e2411bf7a
#
_cell.length_a   1.000
_cell.length_b   1.000
_cell.length_c   1.000
_cell.angle_alpha   90.00
_cell.angle_beta   90.00
_cell.angle_gamma   90.00
#
_symmetry.space_group_name_H-M   'P 1'
#
loop_
_entity.id
_entity.type
_entity.pdbx_description
1 polymer ?
#
loop_
_entity_poly.entity_id
_entity_poly.type
_entity_poly.pdbx_seq_one_letter_code
_entity_poly.pdbx_strand_id
1 'polypeptide(L)'
;MARLDAPSGMTVDTNDSLSLRPDAVAQRPDARGRPPLSHNATVVWRQDLCESVARFTIRPDEPPPSVRPGQYYALGLVVDGRIVQRPYSTATSAGDHEELEFLIRHVPDGTFTSLLWDLAVGSRLRIGPPKGLFTRIEGDRRAHLFIATGTGLAPFVAMIETMLREPAPPRALAIHGVSRASELAYRSRFERWARDRSIGYLPAISRPGDPTNVGWTGRTGRIDAILDDVLASNDLQPDDTVAYLCGNPEMISAGTAILARRGIPGDAIRSEHYWPG
;
A
#
# COMPACT_ATOMS: atom_id res chain seq x y z
N MET A 1 42.91 -56.32 -24.30
CA MET A 1 43.39 -56.22 -22.92
C MET A 1 43.86 -54.75 -22.70
N ALA A 2 43.45 -54.18 -21.68
CA ALA A 2 43.74 -52.91 -21.02
C ALA A 2 42.55 -51.92 -21.01
N ARG A 3 41.88 -51.92 -19.86
CA ARG A 3 40.93 -50.87 -19.45
C ARG A 3 41.75 -49.65 -19.07
N LEU A 4 41.26 -48.48 -19.46
CA LEU A 4 41.71 -47.18 -18.93
C LEU A 4 40.47 -46.51 -18.28
N ASP A 5 40.57 -46.30 -16.97
CA ASP A 5 39.57 -45.66 -16.11
C ASP A 5 39.50 -44.14 -16.46
N ALA A 6 38.24 -43.66 -16.47
CA ALA A 6 37.94 -42.22 -16.56
C ALA A 6 37.90 -41.62 -15.15
N PRO A 7 38.35 -40.39 -14.93
CA PRO A 7 38.26 -39.72 -13.64
C PRO A 7 36.83 -39.14 -13.42
N SER A 8 36.36 -39.31 -12.20
CA SER A 8 35.12 -38.85 -11.66
C SER A 8 34.90 -37.33 -11.76
N GLY A 9 33.73 -36.96 -12.24
CA GLY A 9 33.27 -35.59 -12.35
C GLY A 9 33.08 -34.91 -10.98
N MET A 10 33.55 -33.70 -10.90
CA MET A 10 33.22 -32.74 -9.84
C MET A 10 31.83 -32.21 -10.13
N THR A 11 30.85 -32.62 -9.31
CA THR A 11 29.54 -31.95 -9.24
C THR A 11 29.71 -30.65 -8.49
N VAL A 12 29.46 -29.54 -9.19
CA VAL A 12 29.32 -28.22 -8.56
C VAL A 12 27.92 -28.15 -8.00
N ASP A 13 27.78 -28.19 -6.67
CA ASP A 13 26.54 -27.93 -5.96
C ASP A 13 26.24 -26.42 -6.07
N THR A 14 25.37 -26.03 -6.99
CA THR A 14 24.74 -24.74 -7.06
C THR A 14 23.37 -24.82 -6.38
N ASN A 15 23.34 -24.82 -5.08
CA ASN A 15 22.08 -24.60 -4.34
C ASN A 15 22.38 -23.96 -2.99
N ASP A 16 22.90 -22.72 -3.03
CA ASP A 16 22.96 -21.85 -1.85
C ASP A 16 21.67 -21.03 -1.81
N SER A 17 20.57 -21.73 -1.56
CA SER A 17 19.30 -21.08 -1.16
C SER A 17 19.52 -20.53 0.25
N LEU A 18 19.58 -19.21 0.38
CA LEU A 18 19.53 -18.48 1.63
C LEU A 18 18.28 -18.92 2.42
N SER A 19 18.41 -19.94 3.23
CA SER A 19 17.34 -20.42 4.09
C SER A 19 17.15 -19.45 5.26
N LEU A 20 16.01 -18.78 5.31
CA LEU A 20 15.52 -18.09 6.49
C LEU A 20 15.37 -19.12 7.61
N ARG A 21 16.31 -19.16 8.55
CA ARG A 21 16.20 -20.02 9.74
C ARG A 21 15.15 -19.44 10.68
N PRO A 22 14.25 -20.25 11.25
CA PRO A 22 13.33 -19.78 12.29
C PRO A 22 14.15 -19.42 13.54
N ASP A 23 14.14 -18.14 13.92
CA ASP A 23 14.87 -17.65 15.08
C ASP A 23 14.18 -18.08 16.38
N ALA A 24 14.81 -19.00 17.07
CA ALA A 24 14.50 -19.33 18.45
C ALA A 24 15.75 -19.13 19.29
N VAL A 25 16.21 -17.89 19.47
CA VAL A 25 17.11 -17.53 20.57
C VAL A 25 16.82 -16.09 20.97
N ALA A 26 16.36 -15.89 22.19
CA ALA A 26 16.24 -14.55 22.79
C ALA A 26 17.62 -13.88 22.83
N GLN A 27 17.88 -12.96 21.92
CA GLN A 27 19.13 -12.21 21.89
C GLN A 27 19.14 -11.17 23.01
N ARG A 28 20.28 -11.01 23.70
CA ARG A 28 20.48 -10.01 24.76
C ARG A 28 20.56 -8.59 24.15
N PRO A 29 20.17 -7.54 24.90
CA PRO A 29 20.38 -6.15 24.49
C PRO A 29 21.82 -5.88 24.08
N ASP A 30 22.02 -4.96 23.11
CA ASP A 30 23.37 -4.54 22.71
C ASP A 30 24.07 -3.75 23.82
N ALA A 31 25.37 -3.45 23.64
CA ALA A 31 26.21 -2.73 24.63
C ALA A 31 25.68 -1.30 24.94
N ARG A 32 24.67 -0.82 24.23
CA ARG A 32 23.98 0.48 24.44
C ARG A 32 22.58 0.30 25.03
N GLY A 33 22.23 -0.91 25.51
CA GLY A 33 20.92 -1.23 26.10
C GLY A 33 19.76 -1.27 25.09
N ARG A 34 20.05 -1.32 23.81
CA ARG A 34 18.99 -1.42 22.79
C ARG A 34 18.44 -2.83 22.75
N PRO A 35 17.11 -3.00 22.64
CA PRO A 35 16.51 -4.33 22.54
C PRO A 35 17.06 -5.07 21.32
N PRO A 36 17.12 -6.41 21.39
CA PRO A 36 17.59 -7.22 20.27
C PRO A 36 16.79 -6.92 19.00
N LEU A 37 17.47 -7.04 17.87
CA LEU A 37 16.84 -6.95 16.54
C LEU A 37 15.95 -8.18 16.36
N SER A 38 14.75 -8.16 16.94
CA SER A 38 13.80 -9.28 16.89
C SER A 38 12.62 -8.97 16.01
N HIS A 39 12.06 -9.99 15.38
CA HIS A 39 10.75 -9.94 14.78
C HIS A 39 9.70 -9.87 15.89
N ASN A 40 8.69 -9.02 15.71
CA ASN A 40 7.62 -8.77 16.68
C ASN A 40 6.23 -8.80 16.05
N ALA A 41 6.11 -9.41 14.89
CA ALA A 41 4.84 -9.57 14.20
C ALA A 41 4.86 -10.79 13.27
N THR A 42 3.69 -11.28 12.92
CA THR A 42 3.48 -12.46 12.06
C THR A 42 2.59 -12.10 10.87
N VAL A 43 2.93 -12.58 9.67
CA VAL A 43 2.02 -12.58 8.52
C VAL A 43 0.92 -13.61 8.79
N VAL A 44 -0.31 -13.16 8.97
CA VAL A 44 -1.45 -14.06 9.26
C VAL A 44 -2.32 -14.32 8.04
N TRP A 45 -2.22 -13.47 7.02
CA TRP A 45 -2.92 -13.65 5.76
C TRP A 45 -2.20 -12.92 4.62
N ARG A 46 -2.27 -13.48 3.40
CA ARG A 46 -1.74 -12.90 2.17
C ARG A 46 -2.67 -13.22 1.00
N GLN A 47 -2.88 -12.24 0.14
CA GLN A 47 -3.57 -12.39 -1.13
C GLN A 47 -2.80 -11.67 -2.23
N ASP A 48 -2.27 -12.44 -3.16
CA ASP A 48 -1.69 -11.90 -4.38
C ASP A 48 -2.82 -11.51 -5.34
N LEU A 49 -2.85 -10.24 -5.73
CA LEU A 49 -3.81 -9.70 -6.71
C LEU A 49 -3.29 -9.92 -8.13
N CYS A 50 -1.99 -9.78 -8.29
CA CYS A 50 -1.21 -10.10 -9.48
C CYS A 50 0.25 -10.33 -9.06
N GLU A 51 1.14 -10.62 -10.00
CA GLU A 51 2.57 -10.88 -9.72
C GLU A 51 3.26 -9.76 -8.93
N SER A 52 2.80 -8.51 -9.08
CA SER A 52 3.46 -7.34 -8.50
C SER A 52 2.66 -6.62 -7.42
N VAL A 53 1.47 -7.08 -7.03
CA VAL A 53 0.66 -6.43 -5.99
C VAL A 53 0.00 -7.47 -5.11
N ALA A 54 0.20 -7.33 -3.80
CA ALA A 54 -0.40 -8.21 -2.81
C ALA A 54 -0.95 -7.43 -1.61
N ARG A 55 -1.93 -8.02 -0.95
CA ARG A 55 -2.43 -7.60 0.35
C ARG A 55 -1.84 -8.52 1.40
N PHE A 56 -1.38 -7.92 2.49
CA PHE A 56 -0.86 -8.63 3.66
C PHE A 56 -1.66 -8.24 4.89
N THR A 57 -2.02 -9.21 5.71
CA THR A 57 -2.50 -8.95 7.08
C THR A 57 -1.40 -9.41 8.04
N ILE A 58 -1.00 -8.51 8.90
CA ILE A 58 0.08 -8.69 9.85
C ILE A 58 -0.47 -8.53 11.26
N ARG A 59 -0.21 -9.51 12.12
CA ARG A 59 -0.54 -9.45 13.54
C ARG A 59 0.72 -9.14 14.34
N PRO A 60 0.81 -7.97 14.99
CA PRO A 60 1.83 -7.69 16.00
C PRO A 60 1.70 -8.64 17.20
N ASP A 61 2.80 -8.94 17.89
CA ASP A 61 2.79 -9.77 19.10
C ASP A 61 2.09 -9.09 20.27
N GLU A 62 2.14 -7.75 20.29
CA GLU A 62 1.38 -6.90 21.19
C GLU A 62 0.39 -6.05 20.39
N PRO A 63 -0.84 -5.82 20.88
CA PRO A 63 -1.81 -4.99 20.19
C PRO A 63 -1.19 -3.63 19.86
N PRO A 64 -1.29 -3.18 18.60
CA PRO A 64 -0.76 -1.88 18.21
C PRO A 64 -1.56 -0.77 18.91
N PRO A 65 -0.96 0.40 19.18
CA PRO A 65 -1.72 1.55 19.62
C PRO A 65 -2.80 1.89 18.58
N SER A 66 -3.89 2.54 19.02
CA SER A 66 -5.00 2.93 18.14
C SER A 66 -4.49 3.64 16.88
N VAL A 67 -4.88 3.11 15.73
CA VAL A 67 -4.43 3.60 14.42
C VAL A 67 -5.20 4.86 14.04
N ARG A 68 -4.50 5.90 13.64
CA ARG A 68 -5.11 7.04 12.94
C ARG A 68 -5.06 6.76 11.43
N PRO A 69 -6.21 6.72 10.74
CA PRO A 69 -6.28 6.44 9.31
C PRO A 69 -5.37 7.33 8.49
N GLY A 70 -4.53 6.72 7.65
CA GLY A 70 -3.51 7.39 6.87
C GLY A 70 -2.10 7.30 7.44
N GLN A 71 -1.92 6.85 8.68
CA GLN A 71 -0.60 6.57 9.23
C GLN A 71 0.05 5.36 8.55
N TYR A 72 1.38 5.31 8.61
CA TYR A 72 2.18 4.20 8.12
C TYR A 72 2.95 3.50 9.26
N TYR A 73 3.38 2.28 8.99
CA TYR A 73 4.28 1.49 9.82
C TYR A 73 5.55 1.18 9.04
N ALA A 74 6.69 1.14 9.74
CA ALA A 74 7.90 0.56 9.15
C ALA A 74 7.82 -0.96 9.27
N LEU A 75 7.67 -1.65 8.14
CA LEU A 75 7.82 -3.10 8.07
C LEU A 75 9.29 -3.43 7.82
N GLY A 76 9.82 -4.41 8.54
CA GLY A 76 11.24 -4.74 8.51
C GLY A 76 11.52 -6.23 8.55
N LEU A 77 12.67 -6.61 8.00
CA LEU A 77 13.22 -7.95 8.05
C LEU A 77 14.65 -7.89 8.58
N VAL A 78 15.04 -8.89 9.35
CA VAL A 78 16.41 -9.02 9.84
C VAL A 78 17.19 -9.86 8.82
N VAL A 79 18.17 -9.24 8.19
CA VAL A 79 19.04 -9.86 7.18
C VAL A 79 20.48 -9.64 7.65
N ASP A 80 21.24 -10.69 7.80
CA ASP A 80 22.66 -10.64 8.23
C ASP A 80 22.88 -9.78 9.52
N GLY A 81 21.97 -9.91 10.48
CA GLY A 81 22.03 -9.14 11.73
C GLY A 81 21.71 -7.65 11.60
N ARG A 82 21.15 -7.21 10.47
CA ARG A 82 20.73 -5.84 10.23
C ARG A 82 19.23 -5.77 9.89
N ILE A 83 18.57 -4.68 10.26
CA ILE A 83 17.19 -4.43 9.87
C ILE A 83 17.17 -3.72 8.50
N VAL A 84 16.55 -4.37 7.53
CA VAL A 84 16.12 -3.73 6.28
C VAL A 84 14.63 -3.43 6.45
N GLN A 85 14.21 -2.17 6.33
CA GLN A 85 12.83 -1.77 6.58
C GLN A 85 12.36 -0.67 5.61
N ARG A 86 11.04 -0.63 5.37
CA ARG A 86 10.40 0.41 4.54
C ARG A 86 9.05 0.82 5.17
N PRO A 87 8.63 2.08 4.97
CA PRO A 87 7.34 2.56 5.41
C PRO A 87 6.22 2.05 4.49
N TYR A 88 5.10 1.63 5.09
CA TYR A 88 3.87 1.24 4.40
C TYR A 88 2.67 1.81 5.12
N SER A 89 1.83 2.58 4.41
CA SER A 89 0.57 3.07 4.95
C SER A 89 -0.37 1.89 5.16
N THR A 90 -1.02 1.86 6.33
CA THR A 90 -1.99 0.80 6.61
C THR A 90 -3.34 1.08 5.93
N ALA A 91 -4.00 0.02 5.50
CA ALA A 91 -5.38 0.04 5.03
C ALA A 91 -6.39 -0.21 6.18
N THR A 92 -5.91 -0.36 7.41
CA THR A 92 -6.73 -0.60 8.60
C THR A 92 -7.39 0.69 9.06
N SER A 93 -8.71 0.67 9.23
CA SER A 93 -9.52 1.80 9.71
C SER A 93 -9.21 2.13 11.19
N ALA A 94 -9.74 3.26 11.68
CA ALA A 94 -9.60 3.61 13.10
C ALA A 94 -10.29 2.60 14.02
N GLY A 95 -9.75 2.43 15.21
CA GLY A 95 -10.27 1.54 16.26
C GLY A 95 -9.18 0.62 16.82
N ASP A 96 -9.59 -0.23 17.73
CA ASP A 96 -8.73 -1.25 18.31
C ASP A 96 -8.69 -2.46 17.38
N HIS A 97 -7.53 -2.77 16.88
CA HIS A 97 -7.29 -3.87 15.96
C HIS A 97 -6.16 -4.74 16.47
N GLU A 98 -6.33 -6.06 16.39
CA GLU A 98 -5.27 -7.03 16.62
C GLU A 98 -4.38 -7.21 15.39
N GLU A 99 -4.91 -6.84 14.22
CA GLU A 99 -4.29 -7.09 12.91
C GLU A 99 -4.27 -5.81 12.08
N LEU A 100 -3.22 -5.67 11.29
CA LEU A 100 -3.00 -4.53 10.40
C LEU A 100 -2.94 -5.01 8.95
N GLU A 101 -3.70 -4.35 8.07
CA GLU A 101 -3.74 -4.66 6.64
C GLU A 101 -2.85 -3.69 5.86
N PHE A 102 -2.06 -4.24 4.92
CA PHE A 102 -1.17 -3.50 4.05
C PHE A 102 -1.39 -3.89 2.59
N LEU A 103 -1.32 -2.91 1.69
CA LEU A 103 -1.30 -3.10 0.24
C LEU A 103 0.10 -2.79 -0.26
N ILE A 104 0.79 -3.79 -0.78
CA ILE A 104 2.21 -3.69 -1.11
C ILE A 104 2.43 -4.01 -2.58
N ARG A 105 3.29 -3.21 -3.23
CA ARG A 105 3.79 -3.47 -4.57
C ARG A 105 5.19 -4.08 -4.49
N HIS A 106 5.38 -5.17 -5.22
CA HIS A 106 6.71 -5.69 -5.51
C HIS A 106 7.44 -4.75 -6.47
N VAL A 107 8.60 -4.29 -6.07
CA VAL A 107 9.52 -3.52 -6.92
C VAL A 107 10.58 -4.51 -7.41
N PRO A 108 10.68 -4.76 -8.73
CA PRO A 108 11.73 -5.60 -9.28
C PRO A 108 13.11 -5.07 -8.83
N ASP A 109 13.99 -5.97 -8.41
CA ASP A 109 15.33 -5.66 -7.88
C ASP A 109 15.35 -4.81 -6.60
N GLY A 110 14.18 -4.54 -6.01
CA GLY A 110 14.05 -3.86 -4.73
C GLY A 110 14.48 -4.76 -3.57
N THR A 111 15.53 -4.41 -2.85
CA THR A 111 16.09 -5.22 -1.75
C THR A 111 15.04 -5.67 -0.73
N PHE A 112 14.16 -4.77 -0.29
CA PHE A 112 13.18 -5.10 0.76
C PHE A 112 11.96 -5.84 0.20
N THR A 113 11.43 -5.39 -0.94
CA THR A 113 10.19 -5.98 -1.48
C THR A 113 10.41 -7.39 -2.01
N SER A 114 11.60 -7.72 -2.52
CA SER A 114 11.94 -9.09 -2.90
C SER A 114 11.93 -10.02 -1.68
N LEU A 115 12.56 -9.62 -0.58
CA LEU A 115 12.53 -10.37 0.68
C LEU A 115 11.11 -10.50 1.26
N LEU A 116 10.30 -9.44 1.15
CA LEU A 116 8.92 -9.47 1.61
C LEU A 116 8.06 -10.42 0.77
N TRP A 117 8.37 -10.54 -0.53
CA TRP A 117 7.64 -11.41 -1.45
C TRP A 117 7.84 -12.88 -1.16
N ASP A 118 8.97 -13.26 -0.55
CA ASP A 118 9.28 -14.62 -0.10
C ASP A 118 8.53 -15.01 1.18
N LEU A 119 7.87 -14.07 1.87
CA LEU A 119 7.14 -14.37 3.09
C LEU A 119 5.82 -15.10 2.79
N ALA A 120 5.62 -16.20 3.50
CA ALA A 120 4.35 -16.93 3.56
C ALA A 120 3.56 -16.59 4.83
N VAL A 121 2.32 -17.07 4.92
CA VAL A 121 1.55 -17.07 6.17
C VAL A 121 2.33 -17.84 7.24
N GLY A 122 2.45 -17.26 8.43
CA GLY A 122 3.27 -17.75 9.53
C GLY A 122 4.69 -17.14 9.57
N SER A 123 5.16 -16.50 8.51
CA SER A 123 6.46 -15.82 8.51
C SER A 123 6.51 -14.68 9.51
N ARG A 124 7.68 -14.52 10.12
CA ARG A 124 7.95 -13.49 11.12
C ARG A 124 8.59 -12.26 10.49
N LEU A 125 8.18 -11.07 10.92
CA LEU A 125 8.76 -9.79 10.49
C LEU A 125 8.77 -8.80 11.65
N ARG A 126 9.42 -7.68 11.44
CA ARG A 126 9.41 -6.56 12.38
C ARG A 126 8.39 -5.52 11.94
N ILE A 127 7.64 -4.97 12.91
CA ILE A 127 6.80 -3.80 12.73
C ILE A 127 7.20 -2.72 13.73
N GLY A 128 7.36 -1.48 13.23
CA GLY A 128 7.61 -0.31 14.06
C GLY A 128 6.31 0.31 14.59
N PRO A 129 6.39 1.38 15.39
CA PRO A 129 5.20 2.13 15.82
C PRO A 129 4.57 2.89 14.65
N PRO A 130 3.26 3.24 14.74
CA PRO A 130 2.60 4.08 13.75
C PRO A 130 3.23 5.47 13.68
N LYS A 131 3.36 5.99 12.46
CA LYS A 131 3.92 7.31 12.16
C LYS A 131 3.16 7.97 11.01
N GLY A 132 3.42 9.26 10.80
CA GLY A 132 2.87 10.01 9.67
C GLY A 132 1.80 11.01 10.09
N LEU A 133 1.69 12.05 9.27
CA LEU A 133 0.73 13.15 9.44
C LEU A 133 -0.28 13.22 8.28
N PHE A 134 -0.19 12.31 7.33
CA PHE A 134 -1.12 12.20 6.21
C PHE A 134 -2.42 11.56 6.68
N THR A 135 -3.21 12.33 7.42
CA THR A 135 -4.48 11.88 7.98
C THR A 135 -5.63 12.74 7.48
N ARG A 136 -6.85 12.20 7.47
CA ARG A 136 -8.05 12.99 7.19
C ARG A 136 -8.20 14.12 8.22
N ILE A 137 -8.70 15.27 7.77
CA ILE A 137 -9.05 16.37 8.67
C ILE A 137 -10.30 15.93 9.45
N GLU A 138 -10.15 15.79 10.75
CA GLU A 138 -11.25 15.37 11.63
C GLU A 138 -12.31 16.47 11.72
N GLY A 139 -13.58 16.08 11.64
CA GLY A 139 -14.71 17.02 11.68
C GLY A 139 -14.92 17.85 10.42
N ASP A 140 -14.09 17.69 9.39
CA ASP A 140 -14.26 18.39 8.11
C ASP A 140 -15.48 17.86 7.37
N ARG A 141 -16.41 18.77 7.03
CA ARG A 141 -17.70 18.46 6.40
C ARG A 141 -17.72 18.70 4.90
N ARG A 142 -16.63 19.25 4.33
CA ARG A 142 -16.47 19.45 2.90
C ARG A 142 -16.49 18.12 2.15
N ALA A 143 -16.67 18.18 0.85
CA ALA A 143 -16.49 17.02 -0.02
C ALA A 143 -15.05 16.53 0.04
N HIS A 144 -14.84 15.23 0.26
CA HIS A 144 -13.52 14.62 0.31
C HIS A 144 -13.17 13.98 -1.02
N LEU A 145 -12.12 14.46 -1.68
CA LEU A 145 -11.61 13.93 -2.94
C LEU A 145 -10.33 13.12 -2.66
N PHE A 146 -10.38 11.81 -2.89
CA PHE A 146 -9.25 10.91 -2.73
C PHE A 146 -8.70 10.49 -4.08
N ILE A 147 -7.44 10.80 -4.37
CA ILE A 147 -6.78 10.52 -5.66
C ILE A 147 -5.60 9.60 -5.42
N ALA A 148 -5.71 8.35 -5.88
CA ALA A 148 -4.68 7.33 -5.68
C ALA A 148 -4.12 6.80 -6.98
N THR A 149 -2.82 6.45 -6.98
CA THR A 149 -2.25 5.55 -7.98
C THR A 149 -1.67 4.30 -7.32
N GLY A 150 -1.97 3.14 -7.91
CA GLY A 150 -1.45 1.85 -7.43
C GLY A 150 -1.77 1.60 -5.96
N THR A 151 -0.72 1.29 -5.19
CA THR A 151 -0.84 1.01 -3.75
C THR A 151 -1.04 2.24 -2.87
N GLY A 152 -0.96 3.45 -3.43
CA GLY A 152 -1.36 4.69 -2.74
C GLY A 152 -2.85 4.73 -2.33
N LEU A 153 -3.63 3.73 -2.74
CA LEU A 153 -4.99 3.54 -2.26
C LEU A 153 -5.06 3.12 -0.77
N ALA A 154 -4.03 2.50 -0.22
CA ALA A 154 -4.05 1.94 1.14
C ALA A 154 -4.54 2.93 2.22
N PRO A 155 -3.96 4.14 2.38
CA PRO A 155 -4.42 5.08 3.39
C PRO A 155 -5.88 5.52 3.18
N PHE A 156 -6.35 5.56 1.93
CA PHE A 156 -7.72 5.97 1.62
C PHE A 156 -8.76 4.91 1.98
N VAL A 157 -8.41 3.62 1.90
CA VAL A 157 -9.27 2.55 2.43
C VAL A 157 -9.54 2.80 3.92
N ALA A 158 -8.50 3.04 4.70
CA ALA A 158 -8.58 3.32 6.12
C ALA A 158 -9.40 4.60 6.43
N MET A 159 -9.11 5.69 5.70
CA MET A 159 -9.78 6.98 5.88
C MET A 159 -11.27 6.91 5.55
N ILE A 160 -11.62 6.31 4.41
CA ILE A 160 -13.01 6.20 3.93
C ILE A 160 -13.81 5.27 4.84
N GLU A 161 -13.27 4.11 5.20
CA GLU A 161 -13.97 3.18 6.08
C GLU A 161 -14.25 3.79 7.45
N THR A 162 -13.32 4.56 7.99
CA THR A 162 -13.52 5.31 9.24
C THR A 162 -14.57 6.40 9.07
N MET A 163 -14.50 7.17 7.98
CA MET A 163 -15.46 8.23 7.67
C MET A 163 -16.88 7.70 7.53
N LEU A 164 -17.06 6.54 6.89
CA LEU A 164 -18.39 5.94 6.70
C LEU A 164 -19.05 5.43 7.98
N ARG A 165 -18.30 5.36 9.10
CA ARG A 165 -18.86 5.06 10.44
C ARG A 165 -19.37 6.30 11.16
N GLU A 166 -19.15 7.50 10.62
CA GLU A 166 -19.70 8.73 11.18
C GLU A 166 -21.25 8.75 11.02
N PRO A 167 -22.00 9.33 11.97
CA PRO A 167 -23.47 9.39 11.88
C PRO A 167 -23.98 10.08 10.62
N ALA A 168 -23.21 11.03 10.08
CA ALA A 168 -23.50 11.73 8.84
C ALA A 168 -22.18 11.97 8.08
N PRO A 169 -21.70 10.97 7.33
CA PRO A 169 -20.44 11.10 6.61
C PRO A 169 -20.53 12.19 5.53
N PRO A 170 -19.44 12.95 5.30
CA PRO A 170 -19.39 13.91 4.21
C PRO A 170 -19.40 13.21 2.85
N ARG A 171 -19.74 13.94 1.78
CA ARG A 171 -19.61 13.43 0.42
C ARG A 171 -18.15 13.04 0.15
N ALA A 172 -17.94 11.98 -0.61
CA ALA A 172 -16.61 11.57 -1.01
C ALA A 172 -16.57 11.04 -2.45
N LEU A 173 -15.44 11.26 -3.12
CA LEU A 173 -15.11 10.67 -4.41
C LEU A 173 -13.72 10.06 -4.32
N ALA A 174 -13.60 8.78 -4.64
CA ALA A 174 -12.32 8.08 -4.74
C ALA A 174 -11.98 7.81 -6.22
N ILE A 175 -10.84 8.31 -6.66
CA ILE A 175 -10.28 8.07 -7.99
C ILE A 175 -9.07 7.15 -7.82
N HIS A 176 -9.07 6.00 -8.50
CA HIS A 176 -7.99 5.02 -8.38
C HIS A 176 -7.43 4.65 -9.75
N GLY A 177 -6.21 5.10 -10.04
CA GLY A 177 -5.47 4.80 -11.25
C GLY A 177 -4.48 3.66 -11.07
N VAL A 178 -4.52 2.70 -11.98
CA VAL A 178 -3.56 1.57 -12.05
C VAL A 178 -3.11 1.34 -13.49
N SER A 179 -2.10 0.49 -13.69
CA SER A 179 -1.70 0.10 -15.04
C SER A 179 -2.65 -0.94 -15.63
N ARG A 180 -3.04 -1.93 -14.83
CA ARG A 180 -3.86 -3.07 -15.25
C ARG A 180 -5.03 -3.27 -14.30
N ALA A 181 -6.15 -3.78 -14.80
CA ALA A 181 -7.36 -4.02 -14.01
C ALA A 181 -7.12 -5.01 -12.85
N SER A 182 -6.19 -5.95 -13.00
CA SER A 182 -5.78 -6.87 -11.94
C SER A 182 -5.10 -6.20 -10.73
N GLU A 183 -4.58 -4.98 -10.91
CA GLU A 183 -3.98 -4.18 -9.84
C GLU A 183 -5.00 -3.39 -9.00
N LEU A 184 -6.30 -3.42 -9.38
CA LEU A 184 -7.38 -2.70 -8.66
C LEU A 184 -7.69 -3.40 -7.33
N ALA A 185 -6.83 -3.14 -6.35
CA ALA A 185 -7.07 -3.59 -4.97
C ALA A 185 -8.38 -3.01 -4.42
N TYR A 186 -9.04 -3.77 -3.56
CA TYR A 186 -10.30 -3.37 -2.88
C TYR A 186 -11.44 -2.98 -3.82
N ARG A 187 -11.35 -3.26 -5.12
CA ARG A 187 -12.35 -2.86 -6.13
C ARG A 187 -13.77 -3.22 -5.68
N SER A 188 -14.02 -4.46 -5.30
CA SER A 188 -15.35 -4.90 -4.85
C SER A 188 -15.87 -4.17 -3.61
N ARG A 189 -14.95 -3.75 -2.70
CA ARG A 189 -15.30 -2.95 -1.52
C ARG A 189 -15.76 -1.55 -1.94
N PHE A 190 -14.99 -0.87 -2.81
CA PHE A 190 -15.33 0.44 -3.33
C PHE A 190 -16.60 0.43 -4.18
N GLU A 191 -16.78 -0.58 -5.04
CA GLU A 191 -17.99 -0.73 -5.86
C GLU A 191 -19.24 -0.98 -4.98
N ARG A 192 -19.11 -1.67 -3.86
CA ARG A 192 -20.19 -1.82 -2.88
C ARG A 192 -20.52 -0.47 -2.25
N TRP A 193 -19.55 0.26 -1.72
CA TRP A 193 -19.75 1.60 -1.17
C TRP A 193 -20.39 2.54 -2.19
N ALA A 194 -19.99 2.46 -3.46
CA ALA A 194 -20.57 3.27 -4.54
C ALA A 194 -22.05 2.89 -4.84
N ARG A 195 -22.38 1.59 -4.85
CA ARG A 195 -23.77 1.15 -5.01
C ARG A 195 -24.66 1.61 -3.87
N ASP A 196 -24.16 1.57 -2.67
CA ASP A 196 -24.87 2.04 -1.45
C ASP A 196 -24.94 3.58 -1.40
N ARG A 197 -24.40 4.27 -2.41
CA ARG A 197 -24.30 5.73 -2.52
C ARG A 197 -23.56 6.38 -1.35
N SER A 198 -22.70 5.63 -0.69
CA SER A 198 -21.89 6.12 0.42
C SER A 198 -20.73 6.98 -0.06
N ILE A 199 -20.16 6.65 -1.26
CA ILE A 199 -19.11 7.40 -1.93
C ILE A 199 -19.23 7.29 -3.45
N GLY A 200 -18.60 8.22 -4.21
CA GLY A 200 -18.28 8.01 -5.62
C GLY A 200 -17.01 7.15 -5.77
N TYR A 201 -16.97 6.24 -6.74
CA TYR A 201 -15.76 5.48 -7.06
C TYR A 201 -15.48 5.47 -8.56
N LEU A 202 -14.25 5.83 -8.92
CA LEU A 202 -13.82 5.99 -10.30
C LEU A 202 -12.47 5.29 -10.52
N PRO A 203 -12.50 3.99 -10.87
CA PRO A 203 -11.31 3.27 -11.27
C PRO A 203 -10.91 3.60 -12.70
N ALA A 204 -9.60 3.73 -12.97
CA ALA A 204 -9.06 3.96 -14.30
C ALA A 204 -7.81 3.10 -14.53
N ILE A 205 -7.62 2.63 -15.78
CA ILE A 205 -6.41 1.93 -16.19
C ILE A 205 -5.62 2.75 -17.21
N SER A 206 -4.30 2.78 -17.07
CA SER A 206 -3.44 3.57 -17.95
C SER A 206 -2.87 2.80 -19.15
N ARG A 207 -3.06 1.46 -19.20
CA ARG A 207 -2.59 0.60 -20.29
C ARG A 207 -3.72 -0.20 -20.93
N PRO A 208 -4.70 0.46 -21.59
CA PRO A 208 -5.87 -0.23 -22.15
C PRO A 208 -5.52 -1.26 -23.22
N GLY A 209 -4.40 -1.10 -23.93
CA GLY A 209 -3.92 -2.05 -24.94
C GLY A 209 -3.16 -3.27 -24.37
N ASP A 210 -2.94 -3.37 -23.06
CA ASP A 210 -2.32 -4.54 -22.46
C ASP A 210 -3.28 -5.75 -22.58
N PRO A 211 -2.84 -6.92 -23.06
CA PRO A 211 -3.68 -8.11 -23.24
C PRO A 211 -4.41 -8.53 -21.95
N THR A 212 -3.84 -8.25 -20.77
CA THR A 212 -4.47 -8.58 -19.48
C THR A 212 -5.67 -7.69 -19.15
N ASN A 213 -5.89 -6.61 -19.91
CA ASN A 213 -7.01 -5.68 -19.78
C ASN A 213 -8.18 -5.95 -20.74
N VAL A 214 -8.14 -7.06 -21.48
CA VAL A 214 -9.26 -7.47 -22.35
C VAL A 214 -10.55 -7.56 -21.51
N GLY A 215 -11.62 -6.92 -21.98
CA GLY A 215 -12.91 -6.86 -21.27
C GLY A 215 -13.03 -5.70 -20.28
N TRP A 216 -12.02 -4.84 -20.15
CA TRP A 216 -12.18 -3.62 -19.36
C TRP A 216 -13.13 -2.63 -20.05
N THR A 217 -14.18 -2.22 -19.34
CA THR A 217 -15.20 -1.28 -19.81
C THR A 217 -15.22 0.05 -19.04
N GLY A 218 -14.35 0.17 -18.03
CA GLY A 218 -14.21 1.38 -17.22
C GLY A 218 -13.37 2.46 -17.89
N ARG A 219 -13.04 3.52 -17.15
CA ARG A 219 -12.21 4.62 -17.64
C ARG A 219 -10.80 4.16 -18.02
N THR A 220 -10.25 4.80 -19.04
CA THR A 220 -8.87 4.61 -19.50
C THR A 220 -8.13 5.93 -19.48
N GLY A 221 -6.82 5.87 -19.27
CA GLY A 221 -5.92 7.01 -19.17
C GLY A 221 -5.22 7.11 -17.82
N ARG A 222 -4.16 7.91 -17.80
CA ARG A 222 -3.49 8.29 -16.54
C ARG A 222 -4.39 9.26 -15.77
N ILE A 223 -4.29 9.26 -14.44
CA ILE A 223 -5.12 10.13 -13.59
C ILE A 223 -4.92 11.60 -13.95
N ASP A 224 -3.68 12.04 -14.15
CA ASP A 224 -3.33 13.40 -14.55
C ASP A 224 -4.00 13.84 -15.87
N ALA A 225 -4.23 12.93 -16.79
CA ALA A 225 -4.89 13.21 -18.07
C ALA A 225 -6.43 13.27 -17.98
N ILE A 226 -7.04 12.60 -17.01
CA ILE A 226 -8.51 12.51 -16.89
C ILE A 226 -9.08 13.35 -15.75
N LEU A 227 -8.23 13.90 -14.88
CA LEU A 227 -8.65 14.55 -13.63
C LEU A 227 -9.52 15.79 -13.89
N ASP A 228 -9.17 16.62 -14.85
CA ASP A 228 -9.95 17.81 -15.20
C ASP A 228 -11.40 17.45 -15.60
N ASP A 229 -11.58 16.43 -16.42
CA ASP A 229 -12.90 15.94 -16.84
C ASP A 229 -13.68 15.36 -15.66
N VAL A 230 -12.99 14.62 -14.78
CA VAL A 230 -13.60 14.05 -13.58
C VAL A 230 -14.10 15.14 -12.64
N LEU A 231 -13.29 16.17 -12.40
CA LEU A 231 -13.68 17.29 -11.55
C LEU A 231 -14.87 18.06 -12.13
N ALA A 232 -14.88 18.29 -13.44
CA ALA A 232 -16.00 18.95 -14.12
C ALA A 232 -17.31 18.17 -14.05
N SER A 233 -17.23 16.81 -14.01
CA SER A 233 -18.40 15.92 -14.08
C SER A 233 -19.00 15.59 -12.69
N ASN A 234 -18.35 15.96 -11.57
CA ASN A 234 -18.72 15.51 -10.22
C ASN A 234 -19.17 16.63 -9.28
N ASP A 235 -19.42 17.83 -9.78
CA ASP A 235 -19.91 19.00 -9.01
C ASP A 235 -19.13 19.20 -7.69
N LEU A 236 -17.80 19.21 -7.81
CA LEU A 236 -16.89 19.49 -6.70
C LEU A 236 -16.56 20.99 -6.70
N GLN A 237 -17.14 21.69 -5.74
CA GLN A 237 -16.91 23.14 -5.60
C GLN A 237 -15.56 23.38 -4.90
N PRO A 238 -14.71 24.30 -5.41
CA PRO A 238 -13.38 24.52 -4.85
C PRO A 238 -13.37 24.83 -3.35
N ASP A 239 -14.27 25.71 -2.91
CA ASP A 239 -14.36 26.15 -1.52
C ASP A 239 -14.95 25.08 -0.57
N ASP A 240 -15.64 24.07 -1.14
CA ASP A 240 -16.28 22.98 -0.40
C ASP A 240 -15.60 21.63 -0.70
N THR A 241 -14.32 21.62 -1.06
CA THR A 241 -13.57 20.40 -1.35
C THR A 241 -12.25 20.36 -0.62
N VAL A 242 -11.93 19.22 -0.02
CA VAL A 242 -10.59 18.87 0.45
C VAL A 242 -10.08 17.67 -0.32
N ALA A 243 -8.85 17.77 -0.83
CA ALA A 243 -8.24 16.74 -1.69
C ALA A 243 -7.06 16.05 -0.98
N TYR A 244 -6.98 14.73 -1.18
CA TYR A 244 -5.92 13.88 -0.68
C TYR A 244 -5.30 13.12 -1.86
N LEU A 245 -4.00 13.23 -2.07
CA LEU A 245 -3.28 12.58 -3.16
C LEU A 245 -2.25 11.61 -2.60
N CYS A 246 -2.22 10.37 -3.07
CA CYS A 246 -1.23 9.39 -2.63
C CYS A 246 -0.79 8.46 -3.77
N GLY A 247 0.50 8.17 -3.84
CA GLY A 247 1.09 7.26 -4.81
C GLY A 247 2.26 7.86 -5.59
N ASN A 248 2.21 7.76 -6.93
CA ASN A 248 3.30 8.20 -7.80
C ASN A 248 3.55 9.70 -7.70
N PRO A 249 4.82 10.15 -7.51
CA PRO A 249 5.17 11.56 -7.37
C PRO A 249 4.75 12.45 -8.55
N GLU A 250 4.84 11.95 -9.79
CA GLU A 250 4.42 12.70 -10.99
C GLU A 250 2.91 12.96 -10.97
N MET A 251 2.12 11.93 -10.61
CA MET A 251 0.66 12.09 -10.48
C MET A 251 0.32 13.11 -9.39
N ILE A 252 1.01 13.07 -8.25
CA ILE A 252 0.77 14.02 -7.15
C ILE A 252 1.09 15.44 -7.59
N SER A 253 2.22 15.66 -8.24
CA SER A 253 2.62 16.97 -8.76
C SER A 253 1.61 17.51 -9.78
N ALA A 254 1.28 16.72 -10.79
CA ALA A 254 0.31 17.12 -11.82
C ALA A 254 -1.09 17.32 -11.24
N GLY A 255 -1.55 16.40 -10.37
CA GLY A 255 -2.85 16.49 -9.70
C GLY A 255 -2.97 17.73 -8.83
N THR A 256 -1.95 18.06 -8.05
CA THR A 256 -1.91 19.28 -7.23
C THR A 256 -2.02 20.53 -8.12
N ALA A 257 -1.28 20.58 -9.23
CA ALA A 257 -1.35 21.72 -10.16
C ALA A 257 -2.74 21.87 -10.80
N ILE A 258 -3.40 20.74 -11.13
CA ILE A 258 -4.77 20.75 -11.68
C ILE A 258 -5.75 21.26 -10.62
N LEU A 259 -5.69 20.76 -9.40
CA LEU A 259 -6.56 21.18 -8.29
C LEU A 259 -6.41 22.67 -7.98
N ALA A 260 -5.17 23.16 -7.93
CA ALA A 260 -4.90 24.58 -7.71
C ALA A 260 -5.45 25.46 -8.84
N ARG A 261 -5.31 25.06 -10.13
CA ARG A 261 -5.93 25.76 -11.27
C ARG A 261 -7.46 25.79 -11.19
N ARG A 262 -8.06 24.76 -10.60
CA ARG A 262 -9.51 24.68 -10.36
C ARG A 262 -9.96 25.49 -9.13
N GLY A 263 -9.03 26.18 -8.45
CA GLY A 263 -9.31 27.07 -7.32
C GLY A 263 -9.37 26.38 -5.96
N ILE A 264 -9.02 25.10 -5.86
CA ILE A 264 -8.94 24.43 -4.54
C ILE A 264 -7.77 25.03 -3.75
N PRO A 265 -8.01 25.56 -2.53
CA PRO A 265 -6.97 26.17 -1.72
C PRO A 265 -5.83 25.21 -1.39
N GLY A 266 -4.59 25.72 -1.35
CA GLY A 266 -3.42 24.89 -1.12
C GLY A 266 -3.41 24.18 0.24
N ASP A 267 -4.00 24.77 1.27
CA ASP A 267 -4.18 24.16 2.60
C ASP A 267 -5.28 23.08 2.63
N ALA A 268 -6.14 23.04 1.60
CA ALA A 268 -7.12 21.97 1.37
C ALA A 268 -6.56 20.85 0.51
N ILE A 269 -5.29 20.91 0.06
CA ILE A 269 -4.64 19.85 -0.73
C ILE A 269 -3.58 19.19 0.15
N ARG A 270 -3.74 17.89 0.39
CA ARG A 270 -2.82 17.07 1.19
C ARG A 270 -2.25 15.94 0.35
N SER A 271 -0.96 15.61 0.53
CA SER A 271 -0.34 14.55 -0.26
C SER A 271 0.68 13.74 0.53
N GLU A 272 0.84 12.49 0.13
CA GLU A 272 1.92 11.59 0.58
C GLU A 272 2.51 10.87 -0.63
N HIS A 273 3.83 11.02 -0.81
CA HIS A 273 4.56 10.44 -1.95
C HIS A 273 5.03 9.02 -1.63
N TYR A 274 4.79 8.10 -2.56
CA TYR A 274 5.41 6.78 -2.54
C TYR A 274 6.61 6.79 -3.50
N TRP A 275 7.80 6.74 -2.94
CA TRP A 275 9.02 6.69 -3.72
C TRP A 275 9.26 5.28 -4.24
N PRO A 276 9.64 5.11 -5.51
CA PRO A 276 10.21 3.84 -5.95
C PRO A 276 11.46 3.57 -5.12
N GLY A 277 11.54 2.36 -4.53
CA GLY A 277 12.62 1.92 -3.66
C GLY A 277 13.92 1.71 -4.42
#